data_017307ed6f347ddf68f332354ff8db12
#
_entry.id   017307ed6f347ddf68f332354ff8db12
#
_cell.length_a   1.000
_cell.length_b   1.000
_cell.length_c   1.000
_cell.angle_alpha   90.00
_cell.angle_beta   90.00
_cell.angle_gamma   90.00
#
_symmetry.space_group_name_H-M   'P 1'
#
loop_
_entity.id
_entity.type
_entity.pdbx_description
1 polymer ?
#
loop_
_entity_poly.entity_id
_entity_poly.type
_entity_poly.pdbx_seq_one_letter_code
_entity_poly.pdbx_strand_id
1 'polypeptide(L)'
;MDHKANIKRRNFLNWSTHGIGGAALSSMFLEDGFASQPIKPHYAPNVKQVIHICLCGGISQVDSFDYKPKLKEMHGKSLQADEKPDVFFGRVGLLRSNDWEFKQRGQSGMWISDLFPHIATVADELTVIN
;
A
#
# COMPACT_ATOMS: atom_id res chain seq x y z
N MET A 1 -57.58 10.28 30.12
CA MET A 1 -56.65 11.16 29.37
C MET A 1 -55.89 10.27 28.38
N ASP A 2 -56.43 10.16 27.16
CA ASP A 2 -55.86 9.30 26.12
C ASP A 2 -54.72 10.05 25.38
N HIS A 3 -53.52 9.74 25.72
CA HIS A 3 -52.37 10.22 24.96
C HIS A 3 -52.14 9.27 23.79
N LYS A 4 -52.94 9.41 22.72
CA LYS A 4 -52.61 8.79 21.43
C LYS A 4 -51.33 9.47 20.91
N ALA A 5 -50.21 8.82 21.10
CA ALA A 5 -48.95 9.24 20.54
C ALA A 5 -49.06 9.23 19.01
N ASN A 6 -49.17 10.43 18.43
CA ASN A 6 -49.29 10.62 16.99
C ASN A 6 -47.89 10.42 16.38
N ILE A 7 -47.52 9.18 16.13
CA ILE A 7 -46.25 8.82 15.51
C ILE A 7 -46.31 9.30 14.06
N LYS A 8 -45.59 10.37 13.76
CA LYS A 8 -45.47 10.89 12.39
C LYS A 8 -44.88 9.83 11.50
N ARG A 9 -45.44 9.65 10.28
CA ARG A 9 -44.93 8.66 9.28
C ARG A 9 -43.42 8.66 9.14
N ARG A 10 -42.80 9.84 9.22
CA ARG A 10 -41.36 10.00 9.16
C ARG A 10 -40.61 9.32 10.32
N ASN A 11 -41.17 9.42 11.53
CA ASN A 11 -40.59 8.77 12.71
C ASN A 11 -40.76 7.25 12.65
N PHE A 12 -41.91 6.76 12.13
CA PHE A 12 -42.09 5.34 11.91
C PHE A 12 -41.13 4.76 10.89
N LEU A 13 -40.93 5.43 9.76
CA LEU A 13 -39.97 5.00 8.74
C LEU A 13 -38.54 5.05 9.27
N ASN A 14 -38.18 6.09 10.01
CA ASN A 14 -36.85 6.19 10.63
C ASN A 14 -36.62 5.06 11.65
N TRP A 15 -37.64 4.75 12.45
CA TRP A 15 -37.56 3.65 13.42
C TRP A 15 -37.47 2.29 12.74
N SER A 16 -38.20 2.07 11.64
CA SER A 16 -38.18 0.83 10.87
C SER A 16 -36.80 0.61 10.21
N THR A 17 -36.20 1.66 9.66
CA THR A 17 -34.89 1.54 8.98
C THR A 17 -33.73 1.35 9.97
N HIS A 18 -33.79 1.97 11.14
CA HIS A 18 -32.73 1.83 12.15
C HIS A 18 -32.94 0.64 13.09
N GLY A 19 -34.17 0.22 13.31
CA GLY A 19 -34.52 -0.92 14.16
C GLY A 19 -34.40 -2.26 13.42
N ILE A 20 -35.39 -2.56 12.58
CA ILE A 20 -35.50 -3.88 11.93
C ILE A 20 -34.47 -4.03 10.81
N GLY A 21 -34.26 -2.99 10.01
CA GLY A 21 -33.28 -3.01 8.93
C GLY A 21 -31.85 -3.12 9.46
N GLY A 22 -31.55 -2.44 10.55
CA GLY A 22 -30.25 -2.53 11.22
C GLY A 22 -30.01 -3.92 11.82
N ALA A 23 -31.03 -4.53 12.44
CA ALA A 23 -30.92 -5.87 12.98
C ALA A 23 -30.77 -6.93 11.88
N ALA A 24 -31.52 -6.81 10.77
CA ALA A 24 -31.38 -7.70 9.61
C ALA A 24 -30.00 -7.56 8.95
N LEU A 25 -29.50 -6.35 8.79
CA LEU A 25 -28.18 -6.10 8.24
C LEU A 25 -27.08 -6.64 9.15
N SER A 26 -27.24 -6.45 10.47
CA SER A 26 -26.30 -7.00 11.46
C SER A 26 -26.26 -8.54 11.43
N SER A 27 -27.43 -9.20 11.27
CA SER A 27 -27.47 -10.67 11.19
C SER A 27 -26.78 -11.17 9.91
N MET A 28 -26.96 -10.50 8.77
CA MET A 28 -26.27 -10.84 7.54
C MET A 28 -24.75 -10.70 7.69
N PHE A 29 -24.30 -9.62 8.33
CA PHE A 29 -22.86 -9.46 8.60
C PHE A 29 -22.31 -10.50 9.59
N LEU A 30 -23.13 -11.00 10.49
CA LEU A 30 -22.77 -12.08 11.41
C LEU A 30 -22.73 -13.44 10.70
N GLU A 31 -23.67 -13.71 9.79
CA GLU A 31 -23.72 -14.95 9.00
C GLU A 31 -22.65 -14.99 7.91
N ASP A 32 -22.39 -13.89 7.21
CA ASP A 32 -21.33 -13.80 6.18
C ASP A 32 -19.92 -13.72 6.77
N GLY A 33 -19.78 -13.83 8.08
CA GLY A 33 -18.49 -13.99 8.72
C GLY A 33 -17.62 -12.74 8.78
N PHE A 34 -18.19 -11.53 8.69
CA PHE A 34 -17.46 -10.31 9.05
C PHE A 34 -17.13 -10.26 10.56
N ALA A 35 -17.92 -10.98 11.37
CA ALA A 35 -17.53 -11.36 12.74
C ALA A 35 -16.85 -12.74 12.76
N SER A 36 -16.38 -13.19 11.61
CA SER A 36 -15.82 -14.52 11.43
C SER A 36 -14.59 -14.69 12.29
N GLN A 37 -14.46 -15.91 12.71
CA GLN A 37 -13.34 -16.47 13.43
C GLN A 37 -12.03 -15.74 13.11
N PRO A 38 -11.27 -15.33 14.11
CA PRO A 38 -9.99 -14.65 13.85
C PRO A 38 -9.22 -15.53 12.86
N ILE A 39 -8.92 -14.97 11.70
CA ILE A 39 -8.11 -15.63 10.68
C ILE A 39 -6.86 -16.09 11.41
N LYS A 40 -6.73 -17.41 11.60
CA LYS A 40 -5.53 -17.94 12.24
C LYS A 40 -4.35 -17.59 11.32
N PRO A 41 -3.39 -16.81 11.78
CA PRO A 41 -2.24 -16.51 10.97
C PRO A 41 -1.50 -17.81 10.62
N HIS A 42 -0.93 -17.88 9.42
CA HIS A 42 -0.13 -19.04 9.01
C HIS A 42 1.07 -19.30 9.92
N TYR A 43 1.57 -18.24 10.58
CA TYR A 43 2.67 -18.28 11.52
C TYR A 43 2.24 -17.64 12.84
N ALA A 44 2.80 -18.12 13.95
CA ALA A 44 2.56 -17.50 15.24
C ALA A 44 3.05 -16.06 15.26
N PRO A 45 2.20 -15.09 15.66
CA PRO A 45 2.60 -13.69 15.70
C PRO A 45 3.64 -13.44 16.78
N ASN A 46 4.82 -12.97 16.41
CA ASN A 46 5.89 -12.59 17.33
C ASN A 46 6.00 -11.07 17.50
N VAL A 47 5.34 -10.31 16.63
CA VAL A 47 5.40 -8.84 16.61
C VAL A 47 4.46 -8.26 17.65
N LYS A 48 4.98 -7.39 18.50
CA LYS A 48 4.20 -6.70 19.54
C LYS A 48 3.76 -5.31 19.12
N GLN A 49 4.51 -4.67 18.22
CA GLN A 49 4.25 -3.31 17.76
C GLN A 49 4.55 -3.23 16.27
N VAL A 50 3.75 -2.43 15.56
CA VAL A 50 3.92 -2.18 14.13
C VAL A 50 3.90 -0.67 13.90
N ILE A 51 4.88 -0.17 13.15
CA ILE A 51 4.89 1.21 12.66
C ILE A 51 4.70 1.14 11.15
N HIS A 52 3.62 1.72 10.66
CA HIS A 52 3.35 1.83 9.23
C HIS A 52 3.71 3.25 8.76
N ILE A 53 4.68 3.35 7.85
CA ILE A 53 5.09 4.62 7.24
C ILE A 53 4.61 4.63 5.79
N CYS A 54 3.66 5.51 5.49
CA CYS A 54 3.15 5.71 4.14
C CYS A 54 3.81 6.94 3.52
N LEU A 55 4.60 6.73 2.48
CA LEU A 55 5.23 7.81 1.73
C LEU A 55 4.28 8.25 0.61
N CYS A 56 3.60 9.38 0.81
CA CYS A 56 2.73 9.97 -0.22
C CYS A 56 3.56 10.35 -1.46
N GLY A 57 3.17 9.81 -2.62
CA GLY A 57 3.91 10.00 -3.86
C GLY A 57 4.97 8.93 -4.14
N GLY A 58 5.23 8.06 -3.17
CA GLY A 58 6.17 6.95 -3.30
C GLY A 58 7.63 7.37 -3.18
N ILE A 59 8.49 6.39 -3.25
CA ILE A 59 9.94 6.53 -3.32
C ILE A 59 10.40 6.08 -4.72
N SER A 60 11.41 6.72 -5.28
CA SER A 60 12.00 6.26 -6.54
C SER A 60 12.70 4.92 -6.31
N GLN A 61 12.11 3.84 -6.79
CA GLN A 61 12.66 2.50 -6.64
C GLN A 61 14.04 2.37 -7.27
N VAL A 62 14.22 2.97 -8.46
CA VAL A 62 15.49 2.90 -9.22
C VAL A 62 16.60 3.71 -8.58
N ASP A 63 16.29 4.65 -7.68
CA ASP A 63 17.29 5.42 -6.93
C ASP A 63 17.51 4.87 -5.52
N SER A 64 16.77 3.84 -5.09
CA SER A 64 16.79 3.32 -3.73
C SER A 64 17.28 1.88 -3.62
N PHE A 65 16.52 0.89 -4.08
CA PHE A 65 16.77 -0.53 -3.85
C PHE A 65 16.83 -1.37 -5.13
N ASP A 66 16.34 -0.83 -6.25
CA ASP A 66 16.26 -1.56 -7.53
C ASP A 66 17.44 -1.16 -8.43
N TYR A 67 18.57 -1.85 -8.24
CA TYR A 67 19.78 -1.60 -9.00
C TYR A 67 19.67 -2.03 -10.46
N LYS A 68 19.72 -1.07 -11.38
CA LYS A 68 19.63 -1.27 -12.82
C LYS A 68 20.90 -0.79 -13.55
N PRO A 69 21.91 -1.63 -13.71
CA PRO A 69 23.17 -1.25 -14.33
C PRO A 69 23.01 -0.74 -15.77
N LYS A 70 22.01 -1.26 -16.50
CA LYS A 70 21.70 -0.83 -17.88
C LYS A 70 21.32 0.64 -17.99
N LEU A 71 20.79 1.26 -16.93
CA LEU A 71 20.48 2.69 -16.95
C LEU A 71 21.73 3.55 -17.17
N LYS A 72 22.87 3.12 -16.67
CA LYS A 72 24.15 3.81 -16.88
C LYS A 72 24.57 3.77 -18.35
N GLU A 73 24.39 2.65 -19.02
CA GLU A 73 24.72 2.45 -20.44
C GLU A 73 23.74 3.18 -21.37
N MET A 74 22.51 3.36 -20.91
CA MET A 74 21.43 3.97 -21.68
C MET A 74 21.23 5.46 -21.33
N HIS A 75 22.07 6.03 -20.48
CA HIS A 75 21.99 7.42 -20.09
C HIS A 75 22.01 8.34 -21.31
N GLY A 76 21.08 9.30 -21.37
CA GLY A 76 20.95 10.25 -22.48
C GLY A 76 20.34 9.67 -23.77
N LYS A 77 19.97 8.39 -23.79
CA LYS A 77 19.29 7.77 -24.93
C LYS A 77 17.78 7.83 -24.77
N SER A 78 17.06 7.87 -25.90
CA SER A 78 15.61 7.71 -25.88
C SER A 78 15.24 6.24 -25.62
N LEU A 79 14.13 6.02 -24.92
CA LEU A 79 13.55 4.70 -24.79
C LEU A 79 13.12 4.19 -26.15
N GLN A 80 13.79 3.14 -26.65
CA GLN A 80 13.42 2.42 -27.86
C GLN A 80 12.49 1.28 -27.43
N ALA A 81 11.20 1.56 -27.39
CA ALA A 81 10.18 0.55 -27.18
C ALA A 81 9.31 0.50 -28.45
N ASP A 82 8.87 -0.70 -28.83
CA ASP A 82 7.93 -0.89 -29.94
C ASP A 82 6.62 -0.14 -29.69
N GLU A 83 6.22 0.00 -28.43
CA GLU A 83 5.16 0.85 -27.99
C GLU A 83 5.75 1.92 -27.04
N LYS A 84 5.60 3.19 -27.45
CA LYS A 84 5.96 4.30 -26.57
C LYS A 84 5.03 4.30 -25.36
N PRO A 85 5.56 4.31 -24.13
CA PRO A 85 4.72 4.39 -22.96
C PRO A 85 3.85 5.63 -22.99
N ASP A 86 2.58 5.46 -22.66
CA ASP A 86 1.67 6.59 -22.49
C ASP A 86 2.13 7.41 -21.27
N VAL A 87 2.48 8.65 -21.51
CA VAL A 87 2.98 9.55 -20.46
C VAL A 87 2.04 10.73 -20.34
N PHE A 88 1.75 11.11 -19.11
CA PHE A 88 0.78 12.14 -18.76
C PHE A 88 1.03 13.50 -19.48
N PHE A 89 2.28 13.81 -19.81
CA PHE A 89 2.66 15.06 -20.50
C PHE A 89 3.05 14.87 -21.99
N GLY A 90 2.73 13.76 -22.59
CA GLY A 90 2.80 13.55 -24.05
C GLY A 90 4.20 13.43 -24.66
N ARG A 91 5.28 13.52 -23.89
CA ARG A 91 6.66 13.33 -24.39
C ARG A 91 7.45 12.44 -23.46
N VAL A 92 8.04 11.38 -24.03
CA VAL A 92 9.03 10.55 -23.32
C VAL A 92 10.35 11.29 -23.34
N GLY A 93 10.93 11.53 -22.15
CA GLY A 93 12.25 12.11 -22.00
C GLY A 93 13.38 11.13 -22.32
N LEU A 94 14.61 11.59 -22.14
CA LEU A 94 15.79 10.72 -22.21
C LEU A 94 15.94 9.91 -20.92
N LEU A 95 16.47 8.70 -21.05
CA LEU A 95 16.79 7.86 -19.90
C LEU A 95 17.90 8.52 -19.08
N ARG A 96 17.73 8.46 -17.76
CA ARG A 96 18.69 9.01 -16.81
C ARG A 96 19.32 7.89 -15.99
N SER A 97 20.62 7.91 -15.82
CA SER A 97 21.32 7.07 -14.86
C SER A 97 21.07 7.55 -13.43
N ASN A 98 21.30 6.69 -12.47
CA ASN A 98 21.25 7.04 -11.05
C ASN A 98 22.35 8.08 -10.72
N ASP A 99 22.03 8.98 -9.79
CA ASP A 99 22.97 9.97 -9.25
C ASP A 99 23.80 9.38 -8.10
N TRP A 100 23.34 8.30 -7.49
CA TRP A 100 23.97 7.65 -6.35
C TRP A 100 24.56 6.29 -6.74
N GLU A 101 25.64 5.91 -6.10
CA GLU A 101 26.21 4.59 -6.28
C GLU A 101 25.41 3.55 -5.51
N PHE A 102 25.33 2.35 -6.09
CA PHE A 102 24.74 1.19 -5.45
C PHE A 102 25.84 0.26 -4.96
N LYS A 103 25.67 -0.27 -3.75
CA LYS A 103 26.58 -1.23 -3.15
C LYS A 103 25.78 -2.38 -2.54
N GLN A 104 26.36 -3.56 -2.59
CA GLN A 104 25.81 -4.69 -1.84
C GLN A 104 26.06 -4.47 -0.35
N ARG A 105 25.02 -4.64 0.45
CA ARG A 105 25.02 -4.40 1.90
C ARG A 105 24.57 -5.65 2.65
N GLY A 106 25.06 -5.78 3.88
CA GLY A 106 24.77 -6.89 4.76
C GLY A 106 25.31 -8.22 4.26
N GLN A 107 24.98 -9.30 4.96
CA GLN A 107 25.27 -10.67 4.56
C GLN A 107 24.35 -11.15 3.44
N SER A 108 23.15 -10.58 3.37
CA SER A 108 22.17 -10.84 2.31
C SER A 108 22.62 -10.38 0.93
N GLY A 109 23.61 -9.45 0.86
CA GLY A 109 24.08 -8.88 -0.39
C GLY A 109 23.04 -7.96 -1.08
N MET A 110 22.11 -7.39 -0.33
CA MET A 110 21.07 -6.52 -0.86
C MET A 110 21.68 -5.26 -1.48
N TRP A 111 21.23 -4.93 -2.69
CA TRP A 111 21.64 -3.70 -3.35
C TRP A 111 20.92 -2.51 -2.74
N ILE A 112 21.69 -1.58 -2.16
CA ILE A 112 21.17 -0.35 -1.55
C ILE A 112 21.98 0.83 -2.08
N SER A 113 21.26 1.87 -2.47
CA SER A 113 21.82 3.14 -2.90
C SER A 113 22.49 3.89 -1.74
N ASP A 114 23.56 4.60 -2.03
CA ASP A 114 24.21 5.50 -1.06
C ASP A 114 23.34 6.69 -0.64
N LEU A 115 22.16 6.84 -1.23
CA LEU A 115 21.10 7.75 -0.77
C LEU A 115 20.61 7.38 0.65
N PHE A 116 20.67 6.10 1.04
CA PHE A 116 20.17 5.58 2.31
C PHE A 116 21.26 4.96 3.19
N PRO A 117 22.26 5.75 3.64
CA PRO A 117 23.41 5.21 4.36
C PRO A 117 23.01 4.57 5.70
N HIS A 118 22.02 5.11 6.40
CA HIS A 118 21.53 4.55 7.67
C HIS A 118 20.72 3.28 7.49
N ILE A 119 19.89 3.20 6.45
CA ILE A 119 19.15 1.98 6.12
C ILE A 119 20.13 0.86 5.72
N ALA A 120 21.21 1.21 5.04
CA ALA A 120 22.23 0.27 4.63
C ALA A 120 22.91 -0.45 5.82
N THR A 121 22.91 0.13 7.03
CA THR A 121 23.48 -0.50 8.23
C THR A 121 22.61 -1.63 8.79
N VAL A 122 21.34 -1.67 8.46
CA VAL A 122 20.36 -2.69 8.91
C VAL A 122 19.86 -3.54 7.74
N ALA A 123 20.64 -3.67 6.68
CA ALA A 123 20.27 -4.36 5.44
C ALA A 123 19.77 -5.79 5.67
N ASP A 124 20.36 -6.52 6.62
CA ASP A 124 20.00 -7.91 6.91
C ASP A 124 18.67 -8.07 7.68
N GLU A 125 18.14 -6.98 8.21
CA GLU A 125 16.85 -6.93 8.89
C GLU A 125 15.71 -6.48 7.97
N LEU A 126 16.02 -6.17 6.70
CA LEU A 126 15.08 -5.66 5.74
C LEU A 126 14.61 -6.75 4.77
N THR A 127 13.37 -6.64 4.35
CA THR A 127 12.83 -7.36 3.20
C THR A 127 12.33 -6.34 2.19
N VAL A 128 12.92 -6.35 1.00
CA VAL A 128 12.50 -5.50 -0.13
C VAL A 128 11.70 -6.36 -1.10
N ILE A 129 10.51 -5.88 -1.47
CA ILE A 129 9.64 -6.50 -2.47
C ILE A 129 9.59 -5.54 -3.66
N ASN A 130 10.16 -5.97 -4.79
CA ASN A 130 10.19 -5.25 -6.07
C ASN A 130 9.13 -5.76 -7.03
#